data_cbb43d15e96f743f079c320c704efcae
#
_entry.id   cbb43d15e96f743f079c320c704efcae
#
_cell.length_a   1.000
_cell.length_b   1.000
_cell.length_c   1.000
_cell.angle_alpha   90.00
_cell.angle_beta   90.00
_cell.angle_gamma   90.00
#
_symmetry.space_group_name_H-M   'P 1'
#
loop_
_entity.id
_entity.type
_entity.pdbx_description
1 polymer ?
#
loop_
_entity_poly.entity_id
_entity_poly.type
_entity_poly.pdbx_seq_one_letter_code
_entity_poly.pdbx_strand_id
1 'polypeptide(L)'
;MRFSLQKKFFLAFFSIGVILVLLTAGVMHHEVREGFDEYVTNAKLKRLGKVESVLVHMYNQDGGLNVLRKSGAWADLLTSIEAVRREQFAARGSDVPLQNRNPEVVAREDKAIASSVSIMLQNRAVNVEKSANPIPIYARGVALLDARGMFLAGETVDAQNARFEPIRNQQRQIIAYWLVSRDGATYDNLARTFMDEQLKVSLLMLAIAAALSALIAWSLSMHFRRPIADLQTGFRAVAAGQLSTRLNAEQGNEIGDIATHFNRMTAQLEAQESARRQWVADTSHELRTPLTVLRMRTEAMRDGIVPNTDEEWQRSIKCIEDLTVLVNDLQLMARATSGQWDLHLESIEVNQWLTGVVDSHKPAFEQANLNLSFLPMAQPVVIQGDEQRLQQVMRNILVNSLRYTDAPGRVVVSVTKGAAGIVICVKDSAPSVPATSLPHLFERFYRVDGSRNRASGGSGLGLAISQGIIAAHQGNITVAHSDLGGLQVNIELPLQLDSVHEKPAKKSKKATVLTS
;
A
#
# COMPACT_ATOMS: atom_id res chain seq x y z
N MET A 1 -10.29 -25.60 -7.13
CA MET A 1 -11.33 -24.59 -6.84
C MET A 1 -10.66 -23.27 -6.49
N ARG A 2 -10.79 -22.21 -7.33
CA ARG A 2 -10.31 -20.86 -6.98
C ARG A 2 -11.34 -20.19 -6.08
N PHE A 3 -11.08 -20.14 -4.78
CA PHE A 3 -11.94 -19.39 -3.87
C PHE A 3 -12.01 -17.91 -4.30
N SER A 4 -13.21 -17.34 -4.26
CA SER A 4 -13.38 -15.91 -4.50
C SER A 4 -12.56 -15.10 -3.49
N LEU A 5 -12.06 -13.93 -3.87
CA LEU A 5 -11.23 -13.05 -3.03
C LEU A 5 -11.93 -12.78 -1.68
N GLN A 6 -13.26 -12.63 -1.71
CA GLN A 6 -14.10 -12.48 -0.53
C GLN A 6 -13.95 -13.63 0.47
N LYS A 7 -14.03 -14.89 -0.02
CA LYS A 7 -13.89 -16.07 0.85
C LYS A 7 -12.49 -16.14 1.46
N LYS A 8 -11.46 -15.71 0.71
CA LYS A 8 -10.08 -15.67 1.22
C LYS A 8 -9.92 -14.62 2.32
N PHE A 9 -10.44 -13.41 2.13
CA PHE A 9 -10.38 -12.35 3.15
C PHE A 9 -11.20 -12.73 4.40
N PHE A 10 -12.44 -13.20 4.22
CA PHE A 10 -13.25 -13.66 5.34
C PHE A 10 -12.51 -14.75 6.12
N LEU A 11 -11.97 -15.76 5.44
CA LEU A 11 -11.27 -16.87 6.07
C LEU A 11 -9.99 -16.43 6.80
N ALA A 12 -9.23 -15.48 6.21
CA ALA A 12 -8.04 -14.93 6.83
C ALA A 12 -8.37 -14.16 8.12
N PHE A 13 -9.30 -13.22 8.06
CA PHE A 13 -9.69 -12.43 9.23
C PHE A 13 -10.35 -13.28 10.31
N PHE A 14 -11.23 -14.21 9.91
CA PHE A 14 -11.87 -15.14 10.84
C PHE A 14 -10.86 -16.06 11.52
N SER A 15 -9.91 -16.62 10.78
CA SER A 15 -8.88 -17.49 11.35
C SER A 15 -7.97 -16.76 12.34
N ILE A 16 -7.58 -15.52 12.05
CA ILE A 16 -6.82 -14.68 13.00
C ILE A 16 -7.62 -14.45 14.28
N GLY A 17 -8.90 -14.12 14.15
CA GLY A 17 -9.80 -13.94 15.29
C GLY A 17 -9.93 -15.20 16.14
N VAL A 18 -10.13 -16.34 15.50
CA VAL A 18 -10.24 -17.64 16.21
C VAL A 18 -8.93 -18.01 16.91
N ILE A 19 -7.78 -17.81 16.27
CA ILE A 19 -6.46 -18.07 16.88
C ILE A 19 -6.26 -17.18 18.12
N LEU A 20 -6.57 -15.91 18.02
CA LEU A 20 -6.44 -14.98 19.16
C LEU A 20 -7.33 -15.39 20.33
N VAL A 21 -8.56 -15.78 20.04
CA VAL A 21 -9.52 -16.25 21.05
C VAL A 21 -9.05 -17.55 21.70
N LEU A 22 -8.53 -18.50 20.94
CA LEU A 22 -7.98 -19.74 21.49
C LEU A 22 -6.75 -19.49 22.36
N LEU A 23 -5.90 -18.58 21.96
CA LEU A 23 -4.69 -18.22 22.71
C LEU A 23 -5.04 -17.53 24.04
N THR A 24 -5.99 -16.59 24.04
CA THR A 24 -6.47 -15.93 25.26
C THR A 24 -7.17 -16.91 26.21
N ALA A 25 -7.97 -17.84 25.68
CA ALA A 25 -8.61 -18.90 26.47
C ALA A 25 -7.59 -19.84 27.09
N GLY A 26 -6.53 -20.20 26.36
CA GLY A 26 -5.44 -21.02 26.88
C GLY A 26 -4.66 -20.36 28.03
N VAL A 27 -4.31 -19.09 27.89
CA VAL A 27 -3.64 -18.30 28.94
C VAL A 27 -4.55 -18.18 30.18
N MET A 28 -5.81 -17.81 29.96
CA MET A 28 -6.76 -17.67 31.07
C MET A 28 -6.98 -18.98 31.81
N HIS A 29 -7.06 -20.12 31.10
CA HIS A 29 -7.19 -21.44 31.74
C HIS A 29 -5.96 -21.78 32.59
N HIS A 30 -4.77 -21.46 32.13
CA HIS A 30 -3.51 -21.67 32.86
C HIS A 30 -3.44 -20.81 34.12
N GLU A 31 -3.68 -19.50 34.03
CA GLU A 31 -3.67 -18.59 35.20
C GLU A 31 -4.72 -18.93 36.24
N VAL A 32 -5.92 -19.30 35.82
CA VAL A 32 -6.99 -19.69 36.75
C VAL A 32 -6.61 -20.97 37.50
N ARG A 33 -5.99 -21.93 36.85
CA ARG A 33 -5.55 -23.18 37.51
C ARG A 33 -4.46 -22.92 38.54
N GLU A 34 -3.45 -22.15 38.22
CA GLU A 34 -2.37 -21.81 39.15
C GLU A 34 -2.89 -20.97 40.32
N GLY A 35 -3.70 -19.95 40.05
CA GLY A 35 -4.30 -19.10 41.06
C GLY A 35 -5.23 -19.86 42.01
N PHE A 36 -5.94 -20.88 41.52
CA PHE A 36 -6.81 -21.72 42.34
C PHE A 36 -6.01 -22.59 43.32
N ASP A 37 -4.94 -23.22 42.84
CA ASP A 37 -4.07 -24.06 43.67
C ASP A 37 -3.39 -23.24 44.80
N GLU A 38 -3.00 -22.01 44.51
CA GLU A 38 -2.45 -21.09 45.51
C GLU A 38 -3.51 -20.65 46.50
N TYR A 39 -4.72 -20.32 46.04
CA TYR A 39 -5.84 -19.95 46.92
C TYR A 39 -6.21 -21.07 47.88
N VAL A 40 -6.33 -22.32 47.39
CA VAL A 40 -6.62 -23.50 48.22
C VAL A 40 -5.52 -23.72 49.25
N THR A 41 -4.28 -23.65 48.87
CA THR A 41 -3.11 -23.81 49.74
C THR A 41 -3.12 -22.73 50.85
N ASN A 42 -3.31 -21.47 50.52
CA ASN A 42 -3.39 -20.38 51.47
C ASN A 42 -4.61 -20.48 52.41
N ALA A 43 -5.76 -20.94 51.88
CA ALA A 43 -6.96 -21.20 52.68
C ALA A 43 -6.75 -22.34 53.71
N LYS A 44 -6.04 -23.42 53.32
CA LYS A 44 -5.63 -24.50 54.23
C LYS A 44 -4.72 -23.96 55.33
N LEU A 45 -3.67 -23.24 54.96
CA LEU A 45 -2.73 -22.66 55.93
C LEU A 45 -3.42 -21.72 56.92
N LYS A 46 -4.34 -20.87 56.47
CA LYS A 46 -5.11 -19.97 57.35
C LYS A 46 -5.97 -20.74 58.36
N ARG A 47 -6.53 -21.88 57.97
CA ARG A 47 -7.29 -22.77 58.88
C ARG A 47 -6.38 -23.48 59.87
N LEU A 48 -5.14 -23.84 59.46
CA LEU A 48 -4.14 -24.48 60.34
C LEU A 48 -3.50 -23.51 61.32
N GLY A 49 -3.65 -22.19 61.17
CA GLY A 49 -3.07 -21.21 62.09
C GLY A 49 -3.48 -21.40 63.56
N LYS A 50 -4.68 -21.95 63.81
CA LYS A 50 -5.10 -22.31 65.18
C LYS A 50 -4.43 -23.58 65.69
N VAL A 51 -4.17 -24.53 64.81
CA VAL A 51 -3.41 -25.74 65.17
C VAL A 51 -1.95 -25.36 65.44
N GLU A 52 -1.43 -24.42 64.67
CA GLU A 52 -0.08 -23.85 64.88
C GLU A 52 0.11 -23.23 66.27
N SER A 53 -0.86 -22.40 66.73
CA SER A 53 -0.77 -21.80 68.06
C SER A 53 -0.74 -22.87 69.17
N VAL A 54 -1.50 -23.94 69.01
CA VAL A 54 -1.50 -25.10 69.96
C VAL A 54 -0.16 -25.84 69.89
N LEU A 55 0.37 -26.10 68.72
CA LEU A 55 1.67 -26.76 68.56
C LEU A 55 2.84 -25.97 69.15
N VAL A 56 2.83 -24.63 69.01
CA VAL A 56 3.81 -23.74 69.62
C VAL A 56 3.71 -23.79 71.15
N HIS A 57 2.50 -23.82 71.71
CA HIS A 57 2.29 -23.91 73.12
C HIS A 57 2.77 -25.28 73.69
N MET A 58 2.43 -26.37 73.02
CA MET A 58 2.90 -27.71 73.44
C MET A 58 4.42 -27.80 73.39
N TYR A 59 5.06 -27.29 72.33
CA TYR A 59 6.52 -27.26 72.24
C TYR A 59 7.18 -26.52 73.41
N ASN A 60 6.60 -25.40 73.84
CA ASN A 60 7.14 -24.57 74.89
C ASN A 60 6.93 -25.19 76.27
N GLN A 61 5.90 -26.03 76.47
CA GLN A 61 5.66 -26.74 77.73
C GLN A 61 6.40 -28.04 77.89
N ASP A 62 6.43 -28.87 76.84
CA ASP A 62 6.90 -30.26 76.93
C ASP A 62 8.30 -30.44 76.32
N GLY A 63 8.91 -29.36 75.80
CA GLY A 63 10.25 -29.36 75.19
C GLY A 63 10.32 -30.06 73.83
N GLY A 64 9.18 -30.42 73.19
CA GLY A 64 9.14 -31.07 71.88
C GLY A 64 7.78 -31.57 71.43
N LEU A 65 7.64 -31.89 70.16
CA LEU A 65 6.41 -32.41 69.53
C LEU A 65 6.40 -33.92 69.36
N ASN A 66 7.28 -34.68 70.05
CA ASN A 66 7.43 -36.13 69.92
C ASN A 66 6.18 -36.93 70.31
N VAL A 67 5.31 -36.34 71.14
CA VAL A 67 4.03 -36.95 71.54
C VAL A 67 3.16 -37.23 70.31
N LEU A 68 3.24 -36.42 69.25
CA LEU A 68 2.46 -36.55 68.02
C LEU A 68 2.88 -37.71 67.14
N ARG A 69 4.02 -38.35 67.43
CA ARG A 69 4.47 -39.59 66.70
C ARG A 69 3.67 -40.82 67.11
N LYS A 70 2.92 -40.75 68.22
CA LYS A 70 2.05 -41.89 68.63
C LYS A 70 0.86 -42.01 67.65
N SER A 71 0.52 -43.27 67.34
CA SER A 71 -0.61 -43.58 66.46
C SER A 71 -1.91 -42.98 67.00
N GLY A 72 -2.63 -42.23 66.16
CA GLY A 72 -3.89 -41.57 66.54
C GLY A 72 -3.76 -40.20 67.21
N ALA A 73 -2.59 -39.82 67.76
CA ALA A 73 -2.40 -38.56 68.46
C ALA A 73 -2.72 -37.30 67.61
N TRP A 74 -2.43 -37.37 66.31
CA TRP A 74 -2.75 -36.32 65.37
C TRP A 74 -4.25 -36.11 65.17
N ALA A 75 -5.00 -37.20 64.93
CA ALA A 75 -6.46 -37.14 64.79
C ALA A 75 -7.14 -36.66 66.07
N ASP A 76 -6.64 -37.13 67.21
CA ASP A 76 -7.16 -36.72 68.53
C ASP A 76 -6.89 -35.23 68.82
N LEU A 77 -5.69 -34.72 68.47
CA LEU A 77 -5.37 -33.30 68.56
C LEU A 77 -6.35 -32.43 67.72
N LEU A 78 -6.52 -32.78 66.45
CA LEU A 78 -7.41 -32.03 65.55
C LEU A 78 -8.87 -32.10 66.03
N THR A 79 -9.35 -33.27 66.44
CA THR A 79 -10.71 -33.46 66.95
C THR A 79 -10.93 -32.70 68.24
N SER A 80 -9.95 -32.66 69.16
CA SER A 80 -10.01 -31.92 70.41
C SER A 80 -10.05 -30.40 70.18
N ILE A 81 -9.24 -29.88 69.23
CA ILE A 81 -9.27 -28.48 68.82
C ILE A 81 -10.65 -28.12 68.26
N GLU A 82 -11.25 -29.02 67.48
CA GLU A 82 -12.56 -28.80 66.88
C GLU A 82 -13.70 -28.86 67.93
N ALA A 83 -13.60 -29.79 68.88
CA ALA A 83 -14.58 -29.92 69.97
C ALA A 83 -14.59 -28.67 70.88
N VAL A 84 -13.42 -28.24 71.35
CA VAL A 84 -13.28 -27.02 72.12
C VAL A 84 -13.79 -25.80 71.38
N ARG A 85 -13.53 -25.74 70.10
CA ARG A 85 -14.04 -24.70 69.19
C ARG A 85 -15.57 -24.72 69.13
N ARG A 86 -16.21 -25.86 68.98
CA ARG A 86 -17.70 -26.00 68.96
C ARG A 86 -18.33 -25.60 70.28
N GLU A 87 -17.76 -26.00 71.43
CA GLU A 87 -18.23 -25.59 72.72
C GLU A 87 -18.14 -24.07 72.95
N GLN A 88 -17.05 -23.46 72.55
CA GLN A 88 -16.88 -22.01 72.61
C GLN A 88 -17.85 -21.24 71.72
N PHE A 89 -18.14 -21.77 70.51
CA PHE A 89 -19.15 -21.19 69.64
C PHE A 89 -20.57 -21.35 70.18
N ALA A 90 -20.89 -22.53 70.76
CA ALA A 90 -22.19 -22.82 71.35
C ALA A 90 -22.47 -21.95 72.64
N ALA A 91 -21.43 -21.68 73.43
CA ALA A 91 -21.54 -20.88 74.66
C ALA A 91 -21.74 -19.37 74.38
N ARG A 92 -21.50 -18.87 73.16
CA ARG A 92 -21.47 -17.42 72.90
C ARG A 92 -22.64 -16.85 72.11
N GLY A 93 -23.50 -17.65 71.55
CA GLY A 93 -24.78 -17.21 70.96
C GLY A 93 -24.76 -15.95 70.06
N SER A 94 -23.68 -15.60 69.37
CA SER A 94 -23.62 -14.38 68.56
C SER A 94 -22.77 -14.52 67.33
N ASP A 95 -23.36 -14.19 66.19
CA ASP A 95 -22.82 -14.07 64.88
C ASP A 95 -21.89 -12.85 64.65
N VAL A 96 -20.76 -12.77 65.36
CA VAL A 96 -19.76 -11.73 65.06
C VAL A 96 -18.69 -12.30 64.12
N PRO A 97 -18.53 -11.73 62.93
CA PRO A 97 -17.52 -12.18 61.96
C PRO A 97 -16.11 -12.09 62.54
N LEU A 98 -15.27 -13.10 62.28
CA LEU A 98 -13.87 -13.22 62.76
C LEU A 98 -12.96 -12.03 62.43
N GLN A 99 -13.32 -11.21 61.47
CA GLN A 99 -12.52 -10.07 61.01
C GLN A 99 -12.46 -8.86 61.95
N ASN A 100 -13.38 -8.75 62.92
CA ASN A 100 -13.51 -7.59 63.80
C ASN A 100 -13.19 -7.86 65.30
N ARG A 101 -12.42 -8.92 65.58
CA ARG A 101 -12.09 -9.27 66.96
C ARG A 101 -10.79 -8.64 67.45
N ASN A 102 -10.75 -8.19 68.66
CA ASN A 102 -9.55 -7.65 69.31
C ASN A 102 -8.46 -8.74 69.36
N PRO A 103 -7.23 -8.50 68.80
CA PRO A 103 -6.15 -9.48 68.76
C PRO A 103 -5.75 -10.07 70.09
N GLU A 104 -5.86 -9.29 71.19
CA GLU A 104 -5.55 -9.76 72.52
C GLU A 104 -6.57 -10.78 73.09
N VAL A 105 -7.84 -10.66 72.69
CA VAL A 105 -8.89 -11.61 73.10
C VAL A 105 -8.68 -12.94 72.34
N VAL A 106 -8.32 -12.87 71.04
CA VAL A 106 -8.02 -14.05 70.23
C VAL A 106 -6.81 -14.81 70.79
N ALA A 107 -5.76 -14.07 71.22
CA ALA A 107 -4.55 -14.67 71.76
C ALA A 107 -4.81 -15.36 73.15
N ARG A 108 -5.68 -14.79 74.01
CA ARG A 108 -6.11 -15.43 75.26
C ARG A 108 -6.93 -16.68 74.99
N GLU A 109 -7.84 -16.65 74.06
CA GLU A 109 -8.66 -17.81 73.66
C GLU A 109 -7.80 -18.95 73.09
N ASP A 110 -6.85 -18.64 72.22
CA ASP A 110 -5.95 -19.63 71.64
C ASP A 110 -5.05 -20.26 72.75
N LYS A 111 -4.61 -19.49 73.71
CA LYS A 111 -3.86 -19.98 74.88
C LYS A 111 -4.69 -20.91 75.76
N ALA A 112 -5.95 -20.58 76.00
CA ALA A 112 -6.86 -21.42 76.78
C ALA A 112 -7.18 -22.74 76.09
N ILE A 113 -7.40 -22.69 74.73
CA ILE A 113 -7.59 -23.88 73.88
C ILE A 113 -6.33 -24.76 73.94
N ALA A 114 -5.15 -24.18 73.78
CA ALA A 114 -3.88 -24.91 73.82
C ALA A 114 -3.62 -25.61 75.12
N SER A 115 -3.91 -24.94 76.24
CA SER A 115 -3.79 -25.53 77.61
C SER A 115 -4.77 -26.69 77.81
N SER A 116 -6.02 -26.52 77.40
CA SER A 116 -7.04 -27.57 77.57
C SER A 116 -6.73 -28.80 76.70
N VAL A 117 -6.26 -28.59 75.48
CA VAL A 117 -5.88 -29.69 74.54
C VAL A 117 -4.61 -30.37 75.05
N SER A 118 -3.60 -29.67 75.55
CA SER A 118 -2.40 -30.27 76.14
C SER A 118 -2.70 -31.17 77.28
N ILE A 119 -3.57 -30.74 78.24
CA ILE A 119 -4.04 -31.55 79.36
C ILE A 119 -4.82 -32.75 78.91
N MET A 120 -5.70 -32.62 77.90
CA MET A 120 -6.42 -33.78 77.32
C MET A 120 -5.49 -34.83 76.70
N LEU A 121 -4.49 -34.39 75.96
CA LEU A 121 -3.54 -35.30 75.32
C LEU A 121 -2.61 -35.97 76.32
N GLN A 122 -2.22 -35.28 77.40
CA GLN A 122 -1.45 -35.88 78.46
C GLN A 122 -2.26 -36.93 79.24
N ASN A 123 -3.51 -36.66 79.56
CA ASN A 123 -4.39 -37.59 80.29
C ASN A 123 -4.83 -38.80 79.42
N ARG A 124 -4.89 -38.71 78.10
CA ARG A 124 -5.23 -39.82 77.18
C ARG A 124 -4.02 -40.73 76.84
N ALA A 125 -2.81 -40.32 77.19
CA ALA A 125 -1.62 -41.15 76.95
C ALA A 125 -1.60 -42.50 77.68
N VAL A 126 -2.59 -42.73 78.52
CA VAL A 126 -2.71 -43.98 79.37
C VAL A 126 -3.62 -45.05 78.78
N ASN A 127 -4.53 -44.73 77.80
CA ASN A 127 -5.42 -45.70 77.19
C ASN A 127 -5.23 -45.75 75.65
N VAL A 128 -4.42 -46.68 75.17
CA VAL A 128 -4.16 -46.92 73.75
C VAL A 128 -5.22 -47.87 73.19
N GLU A 129 -6.45 -47.34 72.96
CA GLU A 129 -7.32 -47.93 71.96
C GLU A 129 -7.29 -47.09 70.70
N LYS A 130 -7.25 -47.75 69.53
CA LYS A 130 -7.19 -47.14 68.22
C LYS A 130 -8.23 -46.03 68.12
N SER A 131 -7.81 -44.79 68.15
CA SER A 131 -8.70 -43.69 67.87
C SER A 131 -9.20 -43.81 66.43
N ALA A 132 -10.50 -44.09 66.29
CA ALA A 132 -11.18 -44.21 65.00
C ALA A 132 -11.66 -42.86 64.44
N ASN A 133 -11.15 -41.74 64.95
CA ASN A 133 -11.58 -40.41 64.55
C ASN A 133 -11.05 -40.06 63.14
N PRO A 134 -11.93 -39.77 62.19
CA PRO A 134 -11.49 -39.37 60.87
C PRO A 134 -10.77 -38.00 60.90
N ILE A 135 -9.68 -37.88 60.15
CA ILE A 135 -8.99 -36.60 60.00
C ILE A 135 -9.96 -35.58 59.36
N PRO A 136 -10.13 -34.38 59.98
CA PRO A 136 -11.00 -33.35 59.42
C PRO A 136 -10.61 -32.98 58.02
N ILE A 137 -11.58 -32.65 57.17
CA ILE A 137 -11.39 -32.35 55.74
C ILE A 137 -10.33 -31.23 55.53
N TYR A 138 -10.26 -30.24 56.39
CA TYR A 138 -9.28 -29.13 56.25
C TYR A 138 -7.84 -29.55 56.54
N ALA A 139 -7.59 -30.67 57.20
CA ALA A 139 -6.28 -31.23 57.50
C ALA A 139 -5.89 -32.39 56.58
N ARG A 140 -6.72 -32.73 55.61
CA ARG A 140 -6.36 -33.68 54.56
C ARG A 140 -5.32 -33.12 53.61
N GLY A 141 -4.34 -33.93 53.20
CA GLY A 141 -3.21 -33.51 52.38
C GLY A 141 -2.27 -32.58 53.14
N VAL A 142 -2.21 -32.69 54.46
CA VAL A 142 -1.29 -31.92 55.31
C VAL A 142 -0.47 -32.90 56.16
N ALA A 143 0.85 -32.71 56.18
CA ALA A 143 1.75 -33.37 57.09
C ALA A 143 2.49 -32.33 57.97
N LEU A 144 2.85 -32.78 59.19
CA LEU A 144 3.70 -32.06 60.09
C LEU A 144 5.08 -32.70 60.13
N LEU A 145 6.13 -31.93 59.92
CA LEU A 145 7.52 -32.37 60.02
C LEU A 145 8.18 -31.69 61.20
N ASP A 146 9.15 -32.34 61.84
CA ASP A 146 10.00 -31.73 62.86
C ASP A 146 10.97 -30.66 62.30
N ALA A 147 11.71 -29.97 63.14
CA ALA A 147 12.71 -28.98 62.73
C ALA A 147 13.84 -29.55 61.85
N ARG A 148 13.99 -30.86 61.82
CA ARG A 148 14.94 -31.58 60.97
C ARG A 148 14.32 -32.12 59.68
N GLY A 149 13.03 -31.84 59.41
CA GLY A 149 12.32 -32.32 58.23
C GLY A 149 11.82 -33.76 58.32
N MET A 150 11.88 -34.41 59.51
CA MET A 150 11.39 -35.76 59.72
C MET A 150 9.89 -35.76 59.99
N PHE A 151 9.16 -36.71 59.45
CA PHE A 151 7.71 -36.82 59.59
C PHE A 151 7.31 -37.01 61.07
N LEU A 152 6.43 -36.17 61.54
CA LEU A 152 5.85 -36.20 62.89
C LEU A 152 4.43 -36.75 62.90
N ALA A 153 3.56 -36.22 62.06
CA ALA A 153 2.14 -36.52 62.05
C ALA A 153 1.46 -36.07 60.75
N GLY A 154 0.25 -36.53 60.47
CA GLY A 154 -0.56 -36.11 59.31
C GLY A 154 -0.64 -37.20 58.24
N GLU A 155 -1.06 -36.78 57.03
CA GLU A 155 -1.10 -37.66 55.87
C GLU A 155 0.24 -37.65 55.17
N THR A 156 0.60 -38.74 54.48
CA THR A 156 1.78 -38.78 53.59
C THR A 156 1.53 -37.91 52.37
N VAL A 157 2.31 -36.85 52.25
CA VAL A 157 2.24 -35.90 51.14
C VAL A 157 3.50 -36.04 50.30
N ASP A 158 3.35 -36.01 48.97
CA ASP A 158 4.48 -35.99 48.08
C ASP A 158 5.24 -34.67 48.17
N ALA A 159 6.49 -34.73 48.62
CA ALA A 159 7.32 -33.55 48.83
C ALA A 159 7.60 -32.76 47.54
N GLN A 160 7.53 -33.39 46.35
CA GLN A 160 7.73 -32.68 45.08
C GLN A 160 6.54 -31.79 44.73
N ASN A 161 5.32 -32.13 45.18
CA ASN A 161 4.10 -31.38 44.91
C ASN A 161 3.51 -30.79 46.20
N ALA A 162 4.38 -30.30 47.09
CA ALA A 162 3.98 -29.72 48.36
C ALA A 162 4.65 -28.36 48.61
N ARG A 163 3.97 -27.55 49.44
CA ARG A 163 4.52 -26.32 50.01
C ARG A 163 4.98 -26.55 51.42
N PHE A 164 6.21 -26.12 51.71
CA PHE A 164 6.78 -26.11 53.05
C PHE A 164 6.54 -24.77 53.70
N GLU A 165 5.89 -24.74 54.87
CA GLU A 165 5.67 -23.52 55.61
C GLU A 165 6.22 -23.68 57.05
N PRO A 166 7.19 -22.85 57.46
CA PRO A 166 7.84 -23.02 58.77
C PRO A 166 6.94 -22.55 59.92
N ILE A 167 6.78 -23.41 60.97
CA ILE A 167 6.17 -23.06 62.22
C ILE A 167 7.25 -22.49 63.15
N ARG A 168 7.03 -21.28 63.69
CA ARG A 168 8.02 -20.58 64.51
C ARG A 168 7.51 -20.38 65.90
N ASN A 169 8.38 -20.51 66.91
CA ASN A 169 8.08 -20.15 68.28
C ASN A 169 8.13 -18.61 68.49
N GLN A 170 7.82 -18.16 69.70
CA GLN A 170 7.87 -16.74 70.06
C GLN A 170 9.25 -16.10 69.93
N GLN A 171 10.32 -16.91 69.96
CA GLN A 171 11.73 -16.54 69.74
C GLN A 171 12.15 -16.58 68.28
N ARG A 172 11.19 -16.76 67.34
CA ARG A 172 11.40 -16.91 65.89
C ARG A 172 12.19 -18.13 65.46
N GLN A 173 12.42 -19.08 66.35
CA GLN A 173 13.09 -20.35 65.98
C GLN A 173 12.09 -21.28 65.29
N ILE A 174 12.53 -22.00 64.27
CA ILE A 174 11.71 -22.98 63.56
C ILE A 174 11.60 -24.25 64.43
N ILE A 175 10.37 -24.60 64.83
CA ILE A 175 10.11 -25.75 65.66
C ILE A 175 9.51 -26.93 64.86
N ALA A 176 8.90 -26.65 63.75
CA ALA A 176 8.30 -27.63 62.85
C ALA A 176 8.04 -27.04 61.47
N TYR A 177 7.61 -27.86 60.53
CA TYR A 177 7.17 -27.39 59.21
C TYR A 177 5.83 -28.01 58.86
N TRP A 178 4.94 -27.21 58.29
CA TRP A 178 3.81 -27.71 57.55
C TRP A 178 4.26 -28.15 56.17
N LEU A 179 3.85 -29.36 55.78
CA LEU A 179 3.93 -29.84 54.41
C LEU A 179 2.51 -29.94 53.86
N VAL A 180 2.14 -29.00 52.99
CA VAL A 180 0.79 -28.89 52.46
C VAL A 180 0.80 -29.28 50.99
N SER A 181 0.05 -30.33 50.65
CA SER A 181 -0.13 -30.75 49.25
C SER A 181 -0.74 -29.63 48.42
N ARG A 182 -0.15 -29.38 47.28
CA ARG A 182 -0.70 -28.49 46.24
C ARG A 182 -1.84 -29.15 45.46
N ASP A 183 -2.00 -30.46 45.58
CA ASP A 183 -3.11 -31.14 44.92
C ASP A 183 -4.45 -30.72 45.51
N GLY A 184 -5.27 -30.10 44.66
CA GLY A 184 -6.64 -29.69 44.98
C GLY A 184 -7.61 -30.85 45.22
N ALA A 185 -7.16 -32.10 45.11
CA ALA A 185 -7.98 -33.32 45.17
C ALA A 185 -8.79 -33.47 46.47
N THR A 186 -8.43 -32.76 47.54
CA THR A 186 -9.09 -32.85 48.84
C THR A 186 -10.36 -32.00 48.98
N TYR A 187 -10.61 -31.09 48.01
CA TYR A 187 -11.81 -30.21 47.96
C TYR A 187 -12.73 -30.58 46.80
N ASP A 188 -12.92 -31.88 46.54
CA ASP A 188 -13.53 -32.43 45.35
C ASP A 188 -14.83 -31.77 44.86
N ASN A 189 -15.73 -31.41 45.76
CA ASN A 189 -17.02 -30.83 45.37
C ASN A 189 -16.96 -29.31 45.11
N LEU A 190 -16.25 -28.55 45.92
CA LEU A 190 -16.20 -27.09 45.77
C LEU A 190 -15.31 -26.70 44.60
N ALA A 191 -14.16 -27.38 44.43
CA ALA A 191 -13.25 -27.22 43.34
C ALA A 191 -13.89 -27.60 42.00
N ARG A 192 -14.60 -28.73 41.93
CA ARG A 192 -15.33 -29.15 40.74
C ARG A 192 -16.41 -28.15 40.34
N THR A 193 -17.23 -27.68 41.31
CA THR A 193 -18.28 -26.69 41.03
C THR A 193 -17.69 -25.37 40.52
N PHE A 194 -16.59 -24.92 41.12
CA PHE A 194 -15.90 -23.69 40.68
C PHE A 194 -15.30 -23.86 39.27
N MET A 195 -14.65 -24.98 39.00
CA MET A 195 -14.07 -25.29 37.68
C MET A 195 -15.15 -25.42 36.61
N ASP A 196 -16.30 -26.05 36.94
CA ASP A 196 -17.43 -26.19 35.98
C ASP A 196 -18.08 -24.84 35.68
N GLU A 197 -18.26 -23.96 36.70
CA GLU A 197 -18.76 -22.61 36.44
C GLU A 197 -17.77 -21.77 35.66
N GLN A 198 -16.49 -21.84 35.98
CA GLN A 198 -15.44 -21.14 35.22
C GLN A 198 -15.37 -21.63 33.79
N LEU A 199 -15.52 -22.95 33.54
CA LEU A 199 -15.57 -23.52 32.22
C LEU A 199 -16.77 -22.99 31.40
N LYS A 200 -17.96 -22.89 32.03
CA LYS A 200 -19.16 -22.34 31.37
C LYS A 200 -18.96 -20.86 31.00
N VAL A 201 -18.40 -20.05 31.89
CA VAL A 201 -18.11 -18.63 31.63
C VAL A 201 -17.07 -18.51 30.53
N SER A 202 -16.02 -19.32 30.54
CA SER A 202 -14.98 -19.32 29.50
C SER A 202 -15.53 -19.74 28.13
N LEU A 203 -16.39 -20.76 28.07
CA LEU A 203 -17.07 -21.16 26.85
C LEU A 203 -18.02 -20.09 26.32
N LEU A 204 -18.74 -19.39 27.19
CA LEU A 204 -19.60 -18.28 26.81
C LEU A 204 -18.79 -17.12 26.22
N MET A 205 -17.70 -16.75 26.89
CA MET A 205 -16.77 -15.71 26.40
C MET A 205 -16.16 -16.09 25.04
N LEU A 206 -15.77 -17.36 24.89
CA LEU A 206 -15.26 -17.89 23.61
C LEU A 206 -16.31 -17.78 22.50
N ALA A 207 -17.57 -18.14 22.80
CA ALA A 207 -18.66 -18.06 21.83
C ALA A 207 -18.95 -16.61 21.41
N ILE A 208 -18.99 -15.67 22.36
CA ILE A 208 -19.19 -14.23 22.09
C ILE A 208 -18.04 -13.69 21.26
N ALA A 209 -16.80 -14.00 21.60
CA ALA A 209 -15.63 -13.52 20.87
C ALA A 209 -15.57 -14.11 19.45
N ALA A 210 -15.94 -15.38 19.26
CA ALA A 210 -16.05 -16.00 17.95
C ALA A 210 -17.15 -15.35 17.09
N ALA A 211 -18.32 -15.06 17.67
CA ALA A 211 -19.42 -14.38 17.00
C ALA A 211 -19.02 -12.95 16.59
N LEU A 212 -18.35 -12.21 17.47
CA LEU A 212 -17.86 -10.85 17.20
C LEU A 212 -16.79 -10.87 16.09
N SER A 213 -15.86 -11.81 16.17
CA SER A 213 -14.85 -12.00 15.13
C SER A 213 -15.46 -12.31 13.75
N ALA A 214 -16.47 -13.17 13.70
CA ALA A 214 -17.20 -13.48 12.48
C ALA A 214 -17.94 -12.24 11.93
N LEU A 215 -18.56 -11.43 12.80
CA LEU A 215 -19.25 -10.19 12.41
C LEU A 215 -18.28 -9.17 11.83
N ILE A 216 -17.14 -8.95 12.47
CA ILE A 216 -16.08 -8.04 11.99
C ILE A 216 -15.53 -8.53 10.64
N ALA A 217 -15.20 -9.83 10.53
CA ALA A 217 -14.70 -10.41 9.30
C ALA A 217 -15.71 -10.28 8.14
N TRP A 218 -16.99 -10.48 8.43
CA TRP A 218 -18.08 -10.29 7.45
C TRP A 218 -18.21 -8.83 7.00
N SER A 219 -18.26 -7.91 7.95
CA SER A 219 -18.36 -6.46 7.69
C SER A 219 -17.17 -5.96 6.84
N LEU A 220 -15.95 -6.32 7.22
CA LEU A 220 -14.73 -5.94 6.52
C LEU A 220 -14.68 -6.55 5.11
N SER A 221 -15.06 -7.82 4.98
CA SER A 221 -15.17 -8.49 3.68
C SER A 221 -16.17 -7.81 2.74
N MET A 222 -17.31 -7.34 3.26
CA MET A 222 -18.31 -6.58 2.49
C MET A 222 -17.79 -5.21 2.06
N HIS A 223 -17.08 -4.52 2.96
CA HIS A 223 -16.53 -3.18 2.69
C HIS A 223 -15.56 -3.18 1.51
N PHE A 224 -14.68 -4.16 1.40
CA PHE A 224 -13.70 -4.25 0.31
C PHE A 224 -14.24 -4.90 -0.97
N ARG A 225 -15.34 -5.67 -0.90
CA ARG A 225 -15.83 -6.43 -2.05
C ARG A 225 -16.29 -5.55 -3.20
N ARG A 226 -17.14 -4.54 -2.90
CA ARG A 226 -17.74 -3.67 -3.93
C ARG A 226 -16.67 -2.87 -4.68
N PRO A 227 -15.79 -2.10 -4.02
CA PRO A 227 -14.79 -1.31 -4.73
C PRO A 227 -13.85 -2.15 -5.60
N ILE A 228 -13.41 -3.31 -5.11
CA ILE A 228 -12.52 -4.19 -5.88
C ILE A 228 -13.25 -4.80 -7.09
N ALA A 229 -14.52 -5.15 -6.96
CA ALA A 229 -15.33 -5.65 -8.07
C ALA A 229 -15.55 -4.57 -9.14
N ASP A 230 -15.81 -3.32 -8.73
CA ASP A 230 -15.98 -2.18 -9.61
C ASP A 230 -14.69 -1.87 -10.38
N LEU A 231 -13.53 -1.86 -9.70
CA LEU A 231 -12.22 -1.76 -10.34
C LEU A 231 -12.02 -2.87 -11.38
N GLN A 232 -12.28 -4.13 -11.02
CA GLN A 232 -12.13 -5.26 -11.93
C GLN A 232 -13.04 -5.14 -13.16
N THR A 233 -14.28 -4.69 -12.96
CA THR A 233 -15.22 -4.47 -14.05
C THR A 233 -14.78 -3.32 -14.95
N GLY A 234 -14.32 -2.21 -14.37
CA GLY A 234 -13.77 -1.07 -15.11
C GLY A 234 -12.55 -1.45 -15.95
N PHE A 235 -11.59 -2.17 -15.39
CA PHE A 235 -10.43 -2.65 -16.14
C PHE A 235 -10.80 -3.58 -17.28
N ARG A 236 -11.79 -4.47 -17.09
CA ARG A 236 -12.29 -5.35 -18.17
C ARG A 236 -12.99 -4.55 -19.26
N ALA A 237 -13.78 -3.54 -18.91
CA ALA A 237 -14.46 -2.69 -19.87
C ALA A 237 -13.44 -1.92 -20.73
N VAL A 238 -12.40 -1.34 -20.12
CA VAL A 238 -11.32 -0.65 -20.85
C VAL A 238 -10.54 -1.63 -21.73
N ALA A 239 -10.22 -2.81 -21.25
CA ALA A 239 -9.58 -3.86 -22.05
C ALA A 239 -10.43 -4.33 -23.24
N ALA A 240 -11.76 -4.22 -23.14
CA ALA A 240 -12.70 -4.47 -24.22
C ALA A 240 -12.91 -3.26 -25.15
N GLY A 241 -12.16 -2.15 -24.96
CA GLY A 241 -12.22 -0.96 -25.78
C GLY A 241 -13.25 0.09 -25.34
N GLN A 242 -13.92 -0.09 -24.20
CA GLN A 242 -14.88 0.89 -23.65
C GLN A 242 -14.15 1.97 -22.87
N LEU A 243 -13.49 2.90 -23.57
CA LEU A 243 -12.63 3.92 -22.97
C LEU A 243 -13.41 5.03 -22.23
N SER A 244 -14.73 5.14 -22.43
CA SER A 244 -15.58 6.09 -21.69
C SER A 244 -15.92 5.63 -20.27
N THR A 245 -15.49 4.43 -19.87
CA THR A 245 -15.73 3.90 -18.53
C THR A 245 -15.04 4.77 -17.48
N ARG A 246 -15.79 5.14 -16.42
CA ARG A 246 -15.25 5.88 -15.27
C ARG A 246 -15.65 5.16 -13.98
N LEU A 247 -14.77 5.22 -13.01
CA LEU A 247 -14.97 4.69 -11.67
C LEU A 247 -15.33 5.82 -10.71
N ASN A 248 -16.12 5.51 -9.69
CA ASN A 248 -16.41 6.49 -8.64
C ASN A 248 -15.16 6.71 -7.77
N ALA A 249 -14.64 7.93 -7.76
CA ALA A 249 -13.44 8.35 -7.04
C ALA A 249 -13.74 9.12 -5.74
N GLU A 250 -15.01 9.25 -5.31
CA GLU A 250 -15.41 10.03 -4.13
C GLU A 250 -14.99 9.41 -2.80
N GLN A 251 -14.42 8.20 -2.81
CA GLN A 251 -13.91 7.57 -1.60
C GLN A 251 -12.57 8.22 -1.22
N GLY A 252 -12.54 8.91 -0.07
CA GLY A 252 -11.33 9.55 0.47
C GLY A 252 -10.31 8.56 1.06
N ASN A 253 -10.03 7.46 0.37
CA ASN A 253 -9.09 6.42 0.74
C ASN A 253 -8.24 6.00 -0.46
N GLU A 254 -7.31 5.06 -0.28
CA GLU A 254 -6.38 4.57 -1.30
C GLU A 254 -7.11 3.97 -2.52
N ILE A 255 -8.32 3.46 -2.34
CA ILE A 255 -9.15 2.94 -3.44
C ILE A 255 -9.69 4.09 -4.29
N GLY A 256 -10.06 5.21 -3.68
CA GLY A 256 -10.45 6.44 -4.38
C GLY A 256 -9.29 7.02 -5.21
N ASP A 257 -8.07 6.96 -4.68
CA ASP A 257 -6.86 7.37 -5.42
C ASP A 257 -6.61 6.47 -6.64
N ILE A 258 -6.76 5.16 -6.49
CA ILE A 258 -6.67 4.21 -7.62
C ILE A 258 -7.73 4.51 -8.68
N ALA A 259 -8.98 4.78 -8.26
CA ALA A 259 -10.06 5.16 -9.17
C ALA A 259 -9.76 6.47 -9.91
N THR A 260 -9.17 7.46 -9.24
CA THR A 260 -8.72 8.72 -9.83
C THR A 260 -7.65 8.50 -10.89
N HIS A 261 -6.62 7.71 -10.57
CA HIS A 261 -5.57 7.38 -11.53
C HIS A 261 -6.10 6.56 -12.72
N PHE A 262 -7.00 5.61 -12.46
CA PHE A 262 -7.69 4.88 -13.51
C PHE A 262 -8.47 5.82 -14.44
N ASN A 263 -9.26 6.76 -13.89
CA ASN A 263 -10.03 7.72 -14.67
C ASN A 263 -9.12 8.64 -15.51
N ARG A 264 -7.98 9.06 -14.97
CA ARG A 264 -6.97 9.85 -15.72
C ARG A 264 -6.39 9.04 -16.87
N MET A 265 -6.00 7.79 -16.61
CA MET A 265 -5.46 6.89 -17.64
C MET A 265 -6.48 6.65 -18.77
N THR A 266 -7.74 6.35 -18.42
CA THR A 266 -8.79 6.11 -19.42
C THR A 266 -9.10 7.35 -20.24
N ALA A 267 -9.10 8.54 -19.62
CA ALA A 267 -9.27 9.81 -20.34
C ALA A 267 -8.12 10.05 -21.35
N GLN A 268 -6.89 9.75 -20.98
CA GLN A 268 -5.73 9.85 -21.88
C GLN A 268 -5.83 8.86 -23.06
N LEU A 269 -6.22 7.60 -22.77
CA LEU A 269 -6.43 6.58 -23.82
C LEU A 269 -7.57 6.97 -24.76
N GLU A 270 -8.68 7.49 -24.24
CA GLU A 270 -9.81 7.96 -25.03
C GLU A 270 -9.41 9.11 -25.96
N ALA A 271 -8.67 10.09 -25.43
CA ALA A 271 -8.15 11.22 -26.20
C ALA A 271 -7.17 10.75 -27.30
N GLN A 272 -6.28 9.80 -27.01
CA GLN A 272 -5.36 9.23 -27.99
C GLN A 272 -6.10 8.47 -29.10
N GLU A 273 -7.09 7.64 -28.73
CA GLU A 273 -7.86 6.88 -29.71
C GLU A 273 -8.72 7.80 -30.56
N SER A 274 -9.32 8.84 -30.00
CA SER A 274 -10.07 9.86 -30.73
C SER A 274 -9.14 10.60 -31.73
N ALA A 275 -7.99 11.06 -31.28
CA ALA A 275 -6.99 11.70 -32.13
C ALA A 275 -6.51 10.77 -33.26
N ARG A 276 -6.33 9.48 -32.96
CA ARG A 276 -5.94 8.46 -33.95
C ARG A 276 -7.05 8.28 -35.01
N ARG A 277 -8.31 8.17 -34.60
CA ARG A 277 -9.44 8.05 -35.51
C ARG A 277 -9.60 9.27 -36.41
N GLN A 278 -9.48 10.47 -35.82
CA GLN A 278 -9.52 11.70 -36.57
C GLN A 278 -8.41 11.76 -37.61
N TRP A 279 -7.16 11.41 -37.21
CA TRP A 279 -6.02 11.35 -38.13
C TRP A 279 -6.25 10.42 -39.33
N VAL A 280 -6.81 9.21 -39.10
CA VAL A 280 -7.14 8.26 -40.19
C VAL A 280 -8.19 8.83 -41.12
N ALA A 281 -9.22 9.48 -40.58
CA ALA A 281 -10.29 10.10 -41.37
C ALA A 281 -9.75 11.24 -42.23
N ASP A 282 -8.99 12.16 -41.63
CA ASP A 282 -8.42 13.33 -42.33
C ASP A 282 -7.43 12.89 -43.42
N THR A 283 -6.55 11.94 -43.10
CA THR A 283 -5.61 11.35 -44.07
C THR A 283 -6.35 10.74 -45.26
N SER A 284 -7.42 9.99 -45.00
CA SER A 284 -8.23 9.37 -46.07
C SER A 284 -8.90 10.41 -46.97
N HIS A 285 -9.37 11.52 -46.36
CA HIS A 285 -9.96 12.63 -47.12
C HIS A 285 -8.94 13.35 -48.00
N GLU A 286 -7.78 13.69 -47.45
CA GLU A 286 -6.74 14.42 -48.16
C GLU A 286 -6.06 13.60 -49.28
N LEU A 287 -5.99 12.27 -49.15
CA LEU A 287 -5.53 11.37 -50.24
C LEU A 287 -6.59 11.18 -51.31
N ARG A 288 -7.88 11.11 -50.95
CA ARG A 288 -8.96 10.86 -51.92
C ARG A 288 -9.13 11.99 -52.93
N THR A 289 -8.99 13.24 -52.47
CA THR A 289 -9.21 14.42 -53.33
C THR A 289 -8.25 14.46 -54.52
N PRO A 290 -6.91 14.44 -54.38
CA PRO A 290 -5.98 14.47 -55.54
C PRO A 290 -6.11 13.22 -56.40
N LEU A 291 -6.35 12.05 -55.79
CA LEU A 291 -6.57 10.81 -56.52
C LEU A 291 -7.80 10.87 -57.43
N THR A 292 -8.90 11.46 -56.92
CA THR A 292 -10.12 11.67 -57.72
C THR A 292 -9.87 12.64 -58.86
N VAL A 293 -9.15 13.75 -58.65
CA VAL A 293 -8.80 14.72 -59.67
C VAL A 293 -7.91 14.08 -60.75
N LEU A 294 -6.91 13.31 -60.32
CA LEU A 294 -6.02 12.61 -61.26
C LEU A 294 -6.83 11.60 -62.13
N ARG A 295 -7.70 10.82 -61.49
CA ARG A 295 -8.56 9.86 -62.19
C ARG A 295 -9.49 10.55 -63.18
N MET A 296 -10.18 11.60 -62.78
CA MET A 296 -11.05 12.37 -63.67
C MET A 296 -10.32 12.96 -64.86
N ARG A 297 -9.11 13.49 -64.66
CA ARG A 297 -8.26 14.02 -65.78
C ARG A 297 -7.86 12.93 -66.74
N THR A 298 -7.38 11.80 -66.23
CA THR A 298 -6.98 10.68 -67.06
C THR A 298 -8.16 10.04 -67.79
N GLU A 299 -9.32 9.93 -67.18
CA GLU A 299 -10.56 9.47 -67.84
C GLU A 299 -11.02 10.48 -68.92
N ALA A 300 -10.98 11.79 -68.65
CA ALA A 300 -11.35 12.83 -69.60
C ALA A 300 -10.38 12.88 -70.82
N MET A 301 -9.10 12.66 -70.63
CA MET A 301 -8.12 12.53 -71.75
C MET A 301 -8.38 11.26 -72.54
N ARG A 302 -8.67 10.12 -71.89
CA ARG A 302 -8.98 8.84 -72.58
C ARG A 302 -10.25 8.95 -73.41
N ASP A 303 -11.28 9.62 -72.89
CA ASP A 303 -12.60 9.74 -73.54
C ASP A 303 -12.64 10.90 -74.58
N GLY A 304 -11.49 11.60 -74.81
CA GLY A 304 -11.38 12.69 -75.78
C GLY A 304 -12.06 14.00 -75.39
N ILE A 305 -12.54 14.10 -74.13
CA ILE A 305 -13.18 15.31 -73.57
C ILE A 305 -12.16 16.43 -73.38
N VAL A 306 -10.94 16.05 -72.98
CA VAL A 306 -9.78 16.95 -72.84
C VAL A 306 -8.73 16.54 -73.84
N PRO A 307 -8.11 17.49 -74.61
CA PRO A 307 -7.12 17.14 -75.57
C PRO A 307 -5.89 16.48 -74.92
N ASN A 308 -5.35 15.44 -75.54
CA ASN A 308 -4.17 14.71 -75.07
C ASN A 308 -2.90 15.50 -75.43
N THR A 309 -2.61 16.56 -74.65
CA THR A 309 -1.46 17.46 -74.84
C THR A 309 -0.40 17.24 -73.76
N ASP A 310 0.85 17.62 -74.06
CA ASP A 310 1.94 17.61 -73.07
C ASP A 310 1.61 18.43 -71.82
N GLU A 311 0.87 19.51 -71.95
CA GLU A 311 0.44 20.36 -70.84
C GLU A 311 -0.47 19.60 -69.85
N GLU A 312 -1.43 18.81 -70.35
CA GLU A 312 -2.31 18.00 -69.49
C GLU A 312 -1.56 16.84 -68.84
N TRP A 313 -0.59 16.25 -69.54
CA TRP A 313 0.31 15.29 -68.91
C TRP A 313 1.17 15.91 -67.82
N GLN A 314 1.75 17.11 -68.04
CA GLN A 314 2.50 17.83 -67.03
C GLN A 314 1.64 18.17 -65.78
N ARG A 315 0.38 18.54 -65.99
CA ARG A 315 -0.55 18.75 -64.88
C ARG A 315 -0.86 17.46 -64.10
N SER A 316 -0.93 16.34 -64.79
CA SER A 316 -1.15 15.02 -64.17
C SER A 316 0.10 14.56 -63.40
N ILE A 317 1.28 14.75 -63.96
CA ILE A 317 2.58 14.45 -63.32
C ILE A 317 2.71 15.29 -62.05
N LYS A 318 2.40 16.59 -62.13
CA LYS A 318 2.42 17.48 -60.94
C LYS A 318 1.48 17.00 -59.84
N CYS A 319 0.30 16.50 -60.19
CA CYS A 319 -0.65 15.94 -59.21
C CYS A 319 -0.06 14.67 -58.54
N ILE A 320 0.71 13.85 -59.26
CA ILE A 320 1.41 12.68 -58.68
C ILE A 320 2.55 13.12 -57.76
N GLU A 321 3.31 14.14 -58.16
CA GLU A 321 4.37 14.71 -57.32
C GLU A 321 3.81 15.28 -56.01
N ASP A 322 2.72 16.06 -56.10
CA ASP A 322 2.01 16.61 -54.89
C ASP A 322 1.50 15.49 -54.00
N LEU A 323 0.97 14.40 -54.55
CA LEU A 323 0.56 13.21 -53.81
C LEU A 323 1.75 12.51 -53.12
N THR A 324 2.88 12.43 -53.82
CA THR A 324 4.11 11.83 -53.27
C THR A 324 4.63 12.64 -52.10
N VAL A 325 4.63 13.96 -52.21
CA VAL A 325 4.97 14.86 -51.08
C VAL A 325 4.04 14.64 -49.89
N LEU A 326 2.72 14.56 -50.14
CA LEU A 326 1.74 14.31 -49.09
C LEU A 326 1.99 12.96 -48.39
N VAL A 327 2.27 11.88 -49.13
CA VAL A 327 2.58 10.55 -48.54
C VAL A 327 3.86 10.61 -47.69
N ASN A 328 4.90 11.30 -48.16
CA ASN A 328 6.13 11.48 -47.38
C ASN A 328 5.89 12.30 -46.11
N ASP A 329 5.09 13.35 -46.18
CA ASP A 329 4.69 14.18 -45.03
C ASP A 329 3.93 13.34 -44.00
N LEU A 330 3.00 12.46 -44.44
CA LEU A 330 2.27 11.55 -43.58
C LEU A 330 3.19 10.53 -42.86
N GLN A 331 4.19 9.99 -43.59
CA GLN A 331 5.19 9.10 -43.00
C GLN A 331 6.04 9.80 -41.93
N LEU A 332 6.43 11.05 -42.19
CA LEU A 332 7.15 11.86 -41.21
C LEU A 332 6.31 12.14 -39.98
N MET A 333 5.04 12.50 -40.16
CA MET A 333 4.10 12.69 -39.05
C MET A 333 3.88 11.43 -38.21
N ALA A 334 3.81 10.26 -38.83
CA ALA A 334 3.68 9.00 -38.10
C ALA A 334 4.92 8.72 -37.25
N ARG A 335 6.12 9.02 -37.75
CA ARG A 335 7.37 8.94 -36.96
C ARG A 335 7.41 9.97 -35.83
N ALA A 336 6.98 11.21 -36.09
CA ALA A 336 6.88 12.25 -35.08
C ALA A 336 6.01 11.84 -33.89
N THR A 337 4.86 11.22 -34.18
CA THR A 337 3.90 10.79 -33.15
C THR A 337 4.42 9.62 -32.31
N SER A 338 5.31 8.77 -32.85
CA SER A 338 5.91 7.66 -32.11
C SER A 338 7.15 8.06 -31.28
N GLY A 339 7.56 9.33 -31.32
CA GLY A 339 8.78 9.80 -30.65
C GLY A 339 10.08 9.22 -31.24
N GLN A 340 10.01 8.57 -32.40
CA GLN A 340 11.14 7.91 -33.06
C GLN A 340 11.73 8.81 -34.15
N TRP A 341 12.40 9.87 -33.72
CA TRP A 341 13.24 10.65 -34.61
C TRP A 341 14.68 10.08 -34.53
N ASP A 342 15.14 9.41 -35.59
CA ASP A 342 16.57 9.16 -35.78
C ASP A 342 17.16 10.43 -36.41
N LEU A 343 17.66 11.35 -35.57
CA LEU A 343 18.33 12.55 -36.02
C LEU A 343 19.80 12.26 -36.28
N HIS A 344 20.28 12.69 -37.45
CA HIS A 344 21.69 12.70 -37.79
C HIS A 344 22.29 14.05 -37.40
N LEU A 345 22.76 14.12 -36.12
CA LEU A 345 23.28 15.35 -35.57
C LEU A 345 24.67 15.67 -36.11
N GLU A 346 24.82 16.88 -36.65
CA GLU A 346 26.08 17.43 -37.12
C GLU A 346 26.24 18.89 -36.66
N SER A 347 27.47 19.41 -36.80
CA SER A 347 27.77 20.79 -36.41
C SER A 347 27.40 21.74 -37.55
N ILE A 348 26.41 22.60 -37.32
CA ILE A 348 25.87 23.51 -38.34
C ILE A 348 26.27 24.95 -37.97
N GLU A 349 27.02 25.64 -38.87
CA GLU A 349 27.23 27.09 -38.76
C GLU A 349 25.98 27.81 -39.27
N VAL A 350 25.29 28.48 -38.36
CA VAL A 350 23.92 28.97 -38.60
C VAL A 350 23.84 30.04 -39.70
N ASN A 351 24.77 31.01 -39.72
CA ASN A 351 24.74 32.05 -40.73
C ASN A 351 24.99 31.49 -42.15
N GLN A 352 25.98 30.60 -42.31
CA GLN A 352 26.30 29.96 -43.59
C GLN A 352 25.14 29.12 -44.08
N TRP A 353 24.59 28.28 -43.22
CA TRP A 353 23.45 27.43 -43.53
C TRP A 353 22.22 28.26 -43.94
N LEU A 354 21.82 29.26 -43.16
CA LEU A 354 20.66 30.12 -43.49
C LEU A 354 20.90 30.95 -44.78
N THR A 355 22.12 31.39 -45.03
CA THR A 355 22.45 32.05 -46.28
C THR A 355 22.19 31.12 -47.47
N GLY A 356 22.67 29.89 -47.42
CA GLY A 356 22.41 28.89 -48.47
C GLY A 356 20.92 28.62 -48.68
N VAL A 357 20.16 28.47 -47.57
CA VAL A 357 18.71 28.26 -47.63
C VAL A 357 18.00 29.45 -48.27
N VAL A 358 18.29 30.66 -47.86
CA VAL A 358 17.65 31.86 -48.40
C VAL A 358 18.02 32.08 -49.86
N ASP A 359 19.29 31.96 -50.23
CA ASP A 359 19.75 32.12 -51.62
C ASP A 359 19.11 31.13 -52.56
N SER A 360 18.89 29.88 -52.14
CA SER A 360 18.20 28.85 -52.94
C SER A 360 16.73 29.20 -53.25
N HIS A 361 16.07 30.03 -52.39
CA HIS A 361 14.67 30.39 -52.55
C HIS A 361 14.49 31.76 -53.23
N LYS A 362 15.51 32.66 -53.28
CA LYS A 362 15.42 34.00 -53.86
C LYS A 362 14.81 34.02 -55.26
N PRO A 363 15.20 33.13 -56.23
CA PRO A 363 14.63 33.19 -57.58
C PRO A 363 13.11 33.01 -57.62
N ALA A 364 12.58 32.11 -56.77
CA ALA A 364 11.12 31.89 -56.66
C ALA A 364 10.38 33.12 -56.07
N PHE A 365 10.97 33.79 -55.12
CA PHE A 365 10.41 35.01 -54.53
C PHE A 365 10.45 36.19 -55.51
N GLU A 366 11.54 36.33 -56.26
CA GLU A 366 11.67 37.36 -57.32
C GLU A 366 10.63 37.17 -58.42
N GLN A 367 10.42 35.91 -58.87
CA GLN A 367 9.37 35.59 -59.84
C GLN A 367 7.96 35.93 -59.33
N ALA A 368 7.73 35.81 -58.01
CA ALA A 368 6.48 36.20 -57.38
C ALA A 368 6.38 37.69 -57.01
N ASN A 369 7.37 38.50 -57.43
CA ASN A 369 7.48 39.91 -57.08
C ASN A 369 7.51 40.18 -55.54
N LEU A 370 8.21 39.29 -54.82
CA LEU A 370 8.45 39.34 -53.36
C LEU A 370 9.94 39.56 -53.08
N ASN A 371 10.27 40.33 -52.06
CA ASN A 371 11.65 40.54 -51.66
C ASN A 371 11.98 39.65 -50.46
N LEU A 372 12.90 38.67 -50.64
CA LEU A 372 13.43 37.81 -49.58
C LEU A 372 14.81 38.28 -49.15
N SER A 373 14.95 38.61 -47.85
CA SER A 373 16.19 39.08 -47.26
C SER A 373 16.59 38.29 -45.99
N PHE A 374 17.92 38.22 -45.79
CA PHE A 374 18.46 37.58 -44.57
C PHE A 374 19.31 38.59 -43.79
N LEU A 375 19.09 38.60 -42.48
CA LEU A 375 19.82 39.38 -41.50
C LEU A 375 20.64 38.45 -40.60
N PRO A 376 21.94 38.24 -40.91
CA PRO A 376 22.78 37.34 -40.15
C PRO A 376 23.13 37.91 -38.78
N MET A 377 23.54 37.04 -37.87
CA MET A 377 24.15 37.45 -36.59
C MET A 377 25.55 38.03 -36.84
N ALA A 378 25.94 38.99 -36.00
CA ALA A 378 27.27 39.58 -36.05
C ALA A 378 28.40 38.59 -35.71
N GLN A 379 28.13 37.60 -34.91
CA GLN A 379 29.08 36.54 -34.55
C GLN A 379 28.57 35.19 -35.05
N PRO A 380 29.43 34.36 -35.71
CA PRO A 380 29.04 33.05 -36.14
C PRO A 380 28.72 32.16 -34.90
N VAL A 381 27.68 31.37 -35.00
CA VAL A 381 27.24 30.42 -33.96
C VAL A 381 27.04 29.08 -34.59
N VAL A 382 27.51 28.03 -33.90
CA VAL A 382 27.37 26.65 -34.29
C VAL A 382 26.38 25.98 -33.38
N ILE A 383 25.44 25.24 -33.97
CA ILE A 383 24.48 24.41 -33.25
C ILE A 383 24.71 22.93 -33.61
N GLN A 384 24.24 22.03 -32.76
CA GLN A 384 24.13 20.60 -33.07
C GLN A 384 22.72 20.34 -33.63
N GLY A 385 22.62 19.79 -34.84
CA GLY A 385 21.31 19.52 -35.45
C GLY A 385 21.40 18.62 -36.67
N ASP A 386 20.25 18.15 -37.12
CA ASP A 386 20.10 17.45 -38.42
C ASP A 386 19.82 18.51 -39.49
N GLU A 387 20.83 18.82 -40.30
CA GLU A 387 20.76 19.88 -41.30
C GLU A 387 19.61 19.64 -42.30
N GLN A 388 19.41 18.40 -42.74
CA GLN A 388 18.36 18.05 -43.72
C GLN A 388 16.97 18.31 -43.12
N ARG A 389 16.76 17.98 -41.85
CA ARG A 389 15.49 18.22 -41.16
C ARG A 389 15.24 19.69 -40.88
N LEU A 390 16.26 20.41 -40.46
CA LEU A 390 16.17 21.86 -40.25
C LEU A 390 15.95 22.60 -41.58
N GLN A 391 16.59 22.16 -42.68
CA GLN A 391 16.33 22.67 -44.01
C GLN A 391 14.89 22.43 -44.44
N GLN A 392 14.30 21.27 -44.10
CA GLN A 392 12.88 20.97 -44.34
C GLN A 392 11.97 21.95 -43.60
N VAL A 393 12.28 22.28 -42.34
CA VAL A 393 11.54 23.29 -41.55
C VAL A 393 11.56 24.64 -42.25
N MET A 394 12.77 25.13 -42.63
CA MET A 394 12.91 26.40 -43.28
C MET A 394 12.20 26.44 -44.65
N ARG A 395 12.31 25.38 -45.43
CA ARG A 395 11.58 25.24 -46.70
C ARG A 395 10.06 25.33 -46.48
N ASN A 396 9.52 24.64 -45.50
CA ASN A 396 8.08 24.67 -45.20
C ASN A 396 7.61 26.09 -44.86
N ILE A 397 8.37 26.83 -44.05
CA ILE A 397 8.06 28.18 -43.65
C ILE A 397 8.19 29.15 -44.85
N LEU A 398 9.29 29.08 -45.59
CA LEU A 398 9.51 29.96 -46.76
C LEU A 398 8.49 29.71 -47.87
N VAL A 399 8.14 28.45 -48.16
CA VAL A 399 7.08 28.12 -49.13
C VAL A 399 5.71 28.65 -48.66
N ASN A 400 5.42 28.59 -47.34
CA ASN A 400 4.21 29.22 -46.81
C ASN A 400 4.25 30.74 -47.00
N SER A 401 5.34 31.44 -46.65
CA SER A 401 5.47 32.89 -46.87
C SER A 401 5.37 33.26 -48.35
N LEU A 402 6.01 32.50 -49.27
CA LEU A 402 5.87 32.69 -50.73
C LEU A 402 4.41 32.60 -51.19
N ARG A 403 3.64 31.68 -50.62
CA ARG A 403 2.26 31.39 -51.02
C ARG A 403 1.25 32.42 -50.49
N TYR A 404 1.46 32.88 -49.25
CA TYR A 404 0.44 33.64 -48.51
C TYR A 404 0.77 35.16 -48.41
N THR A 405 1.96 35.60 -48.84
CA THR A 405 2.30 37.00 -48.88
C THR A 405 1.81 37.62 -50.18
N ASP A 406 1.06 38.71 -50.10
CA ASP A 406 0.61 39.45 -51.27
C ASP A 406 1.77 40.24 -51.92
N ALA A 407 1.80 40.21 -53.25
CA ALA A 407 2.77 41.00 -54.02
C ALA A 407 2.24 42.43 -54.31
N PRO A 408 3.10 43.48 -54.24
CA PRO A 408 4.50 43.44 -53.83
C PRO A 408 4.65 43.32 -52.31
N GLY A 409 5.49 42.37 -51.87
CA GLY A 409 5.69 42.07 -50.47
C GLY A 409 7.14 41.79 -50.11
N ARG A 410 7.38 41.60 -48.85
CA ARG A 410 8.72 41.25 -48.31
C ARG A 410 8.68 40.16 -47.26
N VAL A 411 9.71 39.31 -47.27
CA VAL A 411 9.96 38.31 -46.26
C VAL A 411 11.36 38.49 -45.69
N VAL A 412 11.48 38.55 -44.39
CA VAL A 412 12.74 38.79 -43.68
C VAL A 412 13.02 37.58 -42.78
N VAL A 413 14.15 36.95 -43.04
CA VAL A 413 14.72 35.94 -42.15
C VAL A 413 15.78 36.59 -41.29
N SER A 414 15.74 36.41 -39.99
CA SER A 414 16.76 36.92 -39.10
C SER A 414 17.12 35.89 -38.07
N VAL A 415 18.32 35.97 -37.53
CA VAL A 415 18.78 35.09 -36.45
C VAL A 415 19.40 35.95 -35.35
N THR A 416 19.07 35.59 -34.10
CA THR A 416 19.54 36.29 -32.91
C THR A 416 19.93 35.28 -31.84
N LYS A 417 20.79 35.72 -30.91
CA LYS A 417 21.13 34.92 -29.75
C LYS A 417 20.01 35.01 -28.71
N GLY A 418 19.39 33.87 -28.37
CA GLY A 418 18.40 33.74 -27.29
C GLY A 418 19.04 33.43 -25.96
N ALA A 419 18.22 33.27 -24.93
CA ALA A 419 18.67 32.98 -23.57
C ALA A 419 19.32 31.58 -23.45
N ALA A 420 18.81 30.58 -24.16
CA ALA A 420 19.25 29.17 -24.08
C ALA A 420 19.86 28.66 -25.39
N GLY A 421 19.96 29.50 -26.44
CA GLY A 421 20.41 29.07 -27.77
C GLY A 421 20.31 30.15 -28.79
N ILE A 422 19.78 29.82 -29.96
CA ILE A 422 19.50 30.78 -31.04
C ILE A 422 17.99 30.89 -31.27
N VAL A 423 17.57 32.05 -31.78
CA VAL A 423 16.20 32.30 -32.27
C VAL A 423 16.27 32.70 -33.74
N ILE A 424 15.71 31.84 -34.61
CA ILE A 424 15.50 32.14 -36.02
C ILE A 424 14.09 32.71 -36.15
N CYS A 425 13.97 33.90 -36.71
CA CYS A 425 12.70 34.60 -36.90
C CYS A 425 12.46 34.79 -38.40
N VAL A 426 11.32 34.33 -38.89
CA VAL A 426 10.85 34.56 -40.27
C VAL A 426 9.60 35.46 -40.17
N LYS A 427 9.66 36.63 -40.80
CA LYS A 427 8.56 37.59 -40.86
C LYS A 427 8.15 37.84 -42.30
N ASP A 428 6.85 37.81 -42.54
CA ASP A 428 6.32 38.21 -43.85
C ASP A 428 5.40 39.45 -43.74
N SER A 429 5.17 40.08 -44.87
CA SER A 429 4.22 41.18 -45.01
C SER A 429 2.80 40.67 -45.24
N ALA A 430 1.82 41.56 -45.18
CA ALA A 430 0.40 41.25 -45.36
C ALA A 430 0.08 40.25 -46.46
N PRO A 431 -1.03 39.46 -46.34
CA PRO A 431 -2.00 39.55 -45.29
C PRO A 431 -1.61 38.73 -44.04
N SER A 432 -2.13 39.11 -42.87
CA SER A 432 -2.00 38.32 -41.64
C SER A 432 -3.13 37.31 -41.48
N VAL A 433 -2.91 36.32 -40.62
CA VAL A 433 -3.97 35.38 -40.22
C VAL A 433 -4.83 35.98 -39.09
N PRO A 434 -6.12 35.62 -38.97
CA PRO A 434 -6.94 36.03 -37.83
C PRO A 434 -6.33 35.58 -36.49
N ALA A 435 -6.43 36.42 -35.45
CA ALA A 435 -5.88 36.08 -34.12
C ALA A 435 -6.43 34.76 -33.54
N THR A 436 -7.69 34.43 -33.85
CA THR A 436 -8.33 33.17 -33.46
C THR A 436 -7.70 31.94 -34.12
N SER A 437 -7.02 32.12 -35.25
CA SER A 437 -6.40 31.03 -36.03
C SER A 437 -4.96 30.74 -35.58
N LEU A 438 -4.27 31.71 -34.95
CA LEU A 438 -2.87 31.54 -34.52
C LEU A 438 -2.62 30.29 -33.69
N PRO A 439 -3.44 29.94 -32.64
CA PRO A 439 -3.23 28.75 -31.84
C PRO A 439 -3.36 27.44 -32.63
N HIS A 440 -4.08 27.47 -33.74
CA HIS A 440 -4.42 26.29 -34.54
C HIS A 440 -3.47 26.03 -35.72
N LEU A 441 -2.55 26.96 -36.02
CA LEU A 441 -1.67 26.87 -37.21
C LEU A 441 -0.75 25.65 -37.20
N PHE A 442 -0.45 25.08 -36.03
CA PHE A 442 0.32 23.86 -35.89
C PHE A 442 -0.53 22.58 -35.83
N GLU A 443 -1.88 22.73 -35.86
CA GLU A 443 -2.75 21.56 -35.95
C GLU A 443 -2.65 20.95 -37.35
N ARG A 444 -2.76 19.64 -37.40
CA ARG A 444 -2.67 18.86 -38.66
C ARG A 444 -3.84 19.20 -39.56
N PHE A 445 -3.55 19.41 -40.86
CA PHE A 445 -4.56 19.75 -41.90
C PHE A 445 -5.29 21.06 -41.66
N TYR A 446 -4.89 21.86 -40.65
CA TYR A 446 -5.52 23.14 -40.39
C TYR A 446 -5.19 24.16 -41.46
N ARG A 447 -6.20 24.90 -41.94
CA ARG A 447 -6.10 25.98 -42.92
C ARG A 447 -7.08 27.10 -42.58
N VAL A 448 -6.66 28.35 -42.71
CA VAL A 448 -7.45 29.53 -42.29
C VAL A 448 -8.70 29.74 -43.17
N ASP A 449 -8.66 29.34 -44.45
CA ASP A 449 -9.81 29.47 -45.38
C ASP A 449 -10.01 28.19 -46.17
N GLY A 450 -11.10 27.49 -45.92
CA GLY A 450 -11.45 26.23 -46.62
C GLY A 450 -11.94 26.42 -48.08
N SER A 451 -12.26 27.64 -48.55
CA SER A 451 -12.98 27.87 -49.82
C SER A 451 -12.19 28.59 -50.92
N ARG A 452 -11.27 29.46 -50.58
CA ARG A 452 -10.61 30.33 -51.62
C ARG A 452 -9.34 29.75 -52.22
N ASN A 453 -8.67 28.78 -51.60
CA ASN A 453 -7.32 28.36 -52.01
C ASN A 453 -7.13 26.87 -52.32
N ARG A 454 -8.19 26.11 -52.76
CA ARG A 454 -8.00 24.77 -53.24
C ARG A 454 -7.09 24.65 -54.48
N ALA A 455 -6.99 25.76 -55.26
CA ALA A 455 -6.13 25.82 -56.44
C ALA A 455 -4.64 26.04 -56.13
N SER A 456 -4.31 26.53 -54.92
CA SER A 456 -2.93 26.86 -54.53
C SER A 456 -2.23 25.81 -53.66
N GLY A 457 -2.82 24.60 -53.53
CA GLY A 457 -2.22 23.34 -53.06
C GLY A 457 -1.30 23.41 -51.84
N GLY A 458 -1.82 23.06 -50.65
CA GLY A 458 -1.01 22.83 -49.45
C GLY A 458 -1.71 21.85 -48.53
N SER A 459 -1.01 20.83 -48.07
CA SER A 459 -1.57 19.76 -47.22
C SER A 459 -2.00 20.19 -45.81
N GLY A 460 -1.61 21.41 -45.36
CA GLY A 460 -1.80 21.79 -43.95
C GLY A 460 -0.94 20.98 -42.96
N LEU A 461 0.04 20.21 -43.45
CA LEU A 461 0.95 19.39 -42.63
C LEU A 461 2.29 20.11 -42.37
N GLY A 462 2.71 21.05 -43.20
CA GLY A 462 4.06 21.63 -43.17
C GLY A 462 4.43 22.24 -41.80
N LEU A 463 3.56 23.06 -41.18
CA LEU A 463 3.84 23.66 -39.88
C LEU A 463 3.79 22.62 -38.75
N ALA A 464 2.87 21.65 -38.81
CA ALA A 464 2.82 20.53 -37.85
C ALA A 464 4.08 19.66 -37.90
N ILE A 465 4.60 19.36 -39.09
CA ILE A 465 5.88 18.66 -39.28
C ILE A 465 7.04 19.50 -38.76
N SER A 466 7.04 20.80 -39.04
CA SER A 466 8.05 21.72 -38.52
C SER A 466 8.09 21.73 -37.01
N GLN A 467 6.94 21.75 -36.34
CA GLN A 467 6.84 21.66 -34.89
C GLN A 467 7.43 20.33 -34.38
N GLY A 468 7.10 19.21 -35.02
CA GLY A 468 7.65 17.89 -34.66
C GLY A 468 9.17 17.81 -34.80
N ILE A 469 9.72 18.36 -35.90
CA ILE A 469 11.17 18.41 -36.12
C ILE A 469 11.86 19.28 -35.08
N ILE A 470 11.35 20.49 -34.82
CA ILE A 470 11.92 21.40 -33.83
C ILE A 470 11.83 20.83 -32.41
N ALA A 471 10.73 20.19 -32.04
CA ALA A 471 10.61 19.48 -30.77
C ALA A 471 11.62 18.33 -30.65
N ALA A 472 11.90 17.59 -31.73
CA ALA A 472 12.93 16.57 -31.74
C ALA A 472 14.34 17.12 -31.53
N HIS A 473 14.58 18.37 -31.95
CA HIS A 473 15.80 19.13 -31.67
C HIS A 473 15.78 19.85 -30.30
N GLN A 474 14.85 19.47 -29.40
CA GLN A 474 14.67 20.10 -28.08
C GLN A 474 14.43 21.62 -28.15
N GLY A 475 13.97 22.09 -29.32
CA GLY A 475 13.63 23.46 -29.58
C GLY A 475 12.14 23.75 -29.39
N ASN A 476 11.78 25.01 -29.63
CA ASN A 476 10.40 25.48 -29.62
C ASN A 476 10.11 26.29 -30.89
N ILE A 477 8.88 26.18 -31.43
CA ILE A 477 8.41 26.98 -32.55
C ILE A 477 7.10 27.68 -32.18
N THR A 478 7.03 28.98 -32.43
CA THR A 478 5.87 29.79 -32.10
C THR A 478 5.51 30.71 -33.27
N VAL A 479 4.25 31.15 -33.29
CA VAL A 479 3.74 32.11 -34.28
C VAL A 479 3.14 33.31 -33.63
N ALA A 480 3.27 34.46 -34.28
CA ALA A 480 2.70 35.72 -33.85
C ALA A 480 2.36 36.60 -35.08
N HIS A 481 1.68 37.70 -34.86
CA HIS A 481 1.55 38.72 -35.91
C HIS A 481 2.89 39.40 -36.18
N SER A 482 3.21 39.55 -37.46
CA SER A 482 4.41 40.28 -37.91
C SER A 482 4.20 41.80 -37.81
N ASP A 483 5.24 42.52 -37.41
CA ASP A 483 5.31 43.99 -37.52
C ASP A 483 5.30 44.48 -38.98
N LEU A 484 5.52 43.59 -39.95
CA LEU A 484 5.38 43.81 -41.36
C LEU A 484 3.93 43.69 -41.87
N GLY A 485 3.00 43.29 -41.02
CA GLY A 485 1.59 43.13 -41.31
C GLY A 485 1.14 41.72 -41.66
N GLY A 486 2.03 40.72 -41.69
CA GLY A 486 1.75 39.34 -41.96
C GLY A 486 1.92 38.40 -40.74
N LEU A 487 2.56 37.24 -40.96
CA LEU A 487 2.88 36.24 -39.94
C LEU A 487 4.35 36.31 -39.53
N GLN A 488 4.62 36.12 -38.25
CA GLN A 488 5.95 35.94 -37.70
C GLN A 488 6.05 34.50 -37.16
N VAL A 489 7.05 33.75 -37.59
CA VAL A 489 7.40 32.43 -37.09
C VAL A 489 8.73 32.52 -36.33
N ASN A 490 8.76 32.14 -35.08
CA ASN A 490 9.97 32.11 -34.26
C ASN A 490 10.35 30.64 -33.98
N ILE A 491 11.62 30.32 -34.24
CA ILE A 491 12.20 28.97 -34.00
C ILE A 491 13.32 29.14 -32.98
N GLU A 492 13.18 28.54 -31.84
CA GLU A 492 14.20 28.50 -30.79
C GLU A 492 14.91 27.17 -30.83
N LEU A 493 16.24 27.17 -30.95
CA LEU A 493 17.06 25.97 -30.96
C LEU A 493 18.18 26.08 -29.92
N PRO A 494 18.43 25.05 -29.11
CA PRO A 494 19.55 25.01 -28.19
C PRO A 494 20.88 24.93 -28.93
N LEU A 495 21.98 25.38 -28.31
CA LEU A 495 23.32 25.26 -28.89
C LEU A 495 23.82 23.81 -28.89
N GLN A 496 23.46 23.08 -27.85
CA GLN A 496 23.79 21.65 -27.70
C GLN A 496 22.52 20.90 -27.32
N LEU A 497 22.35 19.72 -27.87
CA LEU A 497 21.28 18.81 -27.48
C LEU A 497 21.75 17.99 -26.27
N ASP A 498 20.95 17.97 -25.20
CA ASP A 498 21.19 17.04 -24.09
C ASP A 498 21.10 15.60 -24.61
N SER A 499 22.10 14.78 -24.30
CA SER A 499 22.17 13.39 -24.68
C SER A 499 21.07 12.57 -23.96
N VAL A 500 19.84 12.66 -24.43
CA VAL A 500 18.73 11.80 -24.01
C VAL A 500 18.64 10.64 -24.99
N HIS A 501 19.14 9.49 -24.54
CA HIS A 501 19.11 8.15 -25.13
C HIS A 501 20.43 7.63 -25.75
N GLU A 502 21.42 7.43 -24.91
CA GLU A 502 22.26 6.25 -25.09
C GLU A 502 21.42 5.01 -24.76
N LYS A 503 20.96 4.28 -25.78
CA LYS A 503 20.51 2.89 -25.60
C LYS A 503 21.67 2.13 -24.95
N PRO A 504 21.47 1.41 -23.81
CA PRO A 504 22.53 0.60 -23.23
C PRO A 504 23.03 -0.39 -24.31
N ALA A 505 24.29 -0.24 -24.68
CA ALA A 505 24.99 -1.11 -25.60
C ALA A 505 24.74 -2.57 -25.20
N LYS A 506 24.17 -3.38 -26.10
CA LYS A 506 24.07 -4.83 -25.93
C LYS A 506 25.47 -5.37 -25.64
N LYS A 507 25.74 -5.72 -24.38
CA LYS A 507 26.93 -6.50 -24.01
C LYS A 507 26.91 -7.80 -24.80
N SER A 508 27.73 -7.86 -25.85
CA SER A 508 28.08 -9.08 -26.57
C SER A 508 28.64 -10.08 -25.56
N LYS A 509 27.87 -11.12 -25.23
CA LYS A 509 28.37 -12.29 -24.51
C LYS A 509 29.36 -12.99 -25.43
N LYS A 510 30.67 -12.72 -25.26
CA LYS A 510 31.71 -13.61 -25.74
C LYS A 510 31.56 -14.95 -25.00
N ALA A 511 31.17 -15.97 -25.73
CA ALA A 511 31.22 -17.35 -25.32
C ALA A 511 32.69 -17.72 -25.09
N THR A 512 33.07 -17.93 -23.85
CA THR A 512 34.34 -18.58 -23.51
C THR A 512 34.09 -20.08 -23.60
N VAL A 513 34.55 -20.66 -24.70
CA VAL A 513 34.74 -22.11 -24.84
C VAL A 513 35.87 -22.50 -23.90
N LEU A 514 35.61 -23.26 -22.88
CA LEU A 514 36.60 -23.97 -22.10
C LEU A 514 36.68 -25.41 -22.65
N THR A 515 37.77 -25.66 -23.32
CA THR A 515 38.33 -26.98 -23.52
C THR A 515 39.06 -27.41 -22.24
N SER A 516 38.64 -28.48 -21.62
CA SER A 516 39.40 -29.60 -21.04
C SER A 516 38.43 -30.62 -20.46
#